data_d9e4be5bb3bb74783270d2b6ad77c747
#
_entry.id   d9e4be5bb3bb74783270d2b6ad77c747
#
_cell.length_a   1.000
_cell.length_b   1.000
_cell.length_c   1.000
_cell.angle_alpha   90.00
_cell.angle_beta   90.00
_cell.angle_gamma   90.00
#
_symmetry.space_group_name_H-M   'P 1'
#
loop_
_entity.id
_entity.type
_entity.pdbx_description
1 polymer ?
#
loop_
_entity_poly.entity_id
_entity_poly.type
_entity_poly.pdbx_seq_one_letter_code
_entity_poly.pdbx_strand_id
1 'polypeptide(L)'
;MNEKCNLVTVLLLCCLIFPGNAQEFNWQDLVNRKQYAAVIAHADSLTLADSSNYEIMNAIGQAYEGMLRYQKAYDYYRLCFSMDTTNLDILNILARTATNLGRAEDAERYFHQVLSADSSNFYANYQLARLYFQLGEYEKAVDAYEKLQAQNEDNTVLYRAIGDCYTRMEQYPSATTAYFQAYNLNRENAGLAVALVNSLYRMGASSPDYISEGIAICDTALFYNPGNRQLLRSKGLGLYIVKQFVQADSVYSSLLADGDSTYLTLKYGGASKYYAGLYMPSVDILDMAYEQDTTSVEVCLLLGSALGKTYDRKRAYDLFDRAEKGLEPNRFLVNQLLAFRAETYQKDGRYKEASRLYYEAWKK
;
A
#
# COMPACT_ATOMS: atom_id res chain seq x y z
N MET A 1 34.70 -50.00 24.97
CA MET A 1 35.07 -49.29 26.23
C MET A 1 35.78 -48.00 25.80
N ASN A 2 35.36 -46.87 26.26
CA ASN A 2 35.87 -45.49 26.01
C ASN A 2 35.23 -44.68 24.89
N GLU A 3 33.96 -44.32 25.08
CA GLU A 3 33.39 -43.12 24.44
C GLU A 3 32.36 -42.36 25.32
N LYS A 4 32.25 -42.73 26.59
CA LYS A 4 31.30 -42.08 27.54
C LYS A 4 31.98 -41.12 28.56
N CYS A 5 33.27 -40.85 28.40
CA CYS A 5 34.00 -40.02 29.39
C CYS A 5 34.28 -38.58 28.99
N ASN A 6 33.96 -38.17 27.74
CA ASN A 6 34.27 -36.80 27.26
C ASN A 6 33.13 -35.77 27.38
N LEU A 7 31.90 -36.19 27.66
CA LEU A 7 30.79 -35.22 27.76
C LEU A 7 30.65 -34.61 29.15
N VAL A 8 31.05 -35.36 30.20
CA VAL A 8 30.99 -34.85 31.59
C VAL A 8 32.16 -33.95 31.92
N THR A 9 33.32 -34.16 31.27
CA THR A 9 34.53 -33.32 31.47
C THR A 9 34.43 -31.96 30.79
N VAL A 10 33.68 -31.82 29.68
CA VAL A 10 33.44 -30.54 29.02
C VAL A 10 32.42 -29.69 29.79
N LEU A 11 31.44 -30.31 30.46
CA LEU A 11 30.47 -29.59 31.32
C LEU A 11 31.09 -29.13 32.63
N LEU A 12 32.13 -29.79 33.14
CA LEU A 12 32.84 -29.38 34.37
C LEU A 12 33.97 -28.33 34.13
N LEU A 13 34.45 -28.20 32.90
CA LEU A 13 35.45 -27.14 32.55
C LEU A 13 34.80 -25.78 32.24
N CYS A 14 33.50 -25.72 31.95
CA CYS A 14 32.78 -24.45 31.85
C CYS A 14 32.42 -23.80 33.21
N CYS A 15 32.56 -24.51 34.33
CA CYS A 15 32.26 -24.02 35.66
C CYS A 15 33.46 -23.50 36.46
N LEU A 16 34.69 -23.54 35.90
CA LEU A 16 35.90 -23.24 36.65
C LEU A 16 36.76 -22.06 36.15
N ILE A 17 36.29 -21.25 35.24
CA ILE A 17 37.02 -20.02 34.84
C ILE A 17 36.11 -18.81 34.90
N PHE A 18 35.73 -18.40 36.12
CA PHE A 18 35.48 -17.01 36.46
C PHE A 18 35.61 -16.83 38.00
N PRO A 19 36.77 -16.46 38.50
CA PRO A 19 36.85 -15.88 39.83
C PRO A 19 36.62 -14.38 39.69
N GLY A 20 35.59 -13.87 40.31
CA GLY A 20 35.52 -12.48 40.77
C GLY A 20 35.13 -11.45 39.73
N ASN A 21 33.95 -11.22 39.69
CA ASN A 21 33.01 -10.09 39.55
C ASN A 21 31.73 -10.66 38.99
N ALA A 22 30.71 -10.82 39.82
CA ALA A 22 29.35 -10.92 39.34
C ALA A 22 29.05 -9.60 38.64
N GLN A 23 29.39 -9.53 37.35
CA GLN A 23 28.91 -8.47 36.49
C GLN A 23 27.41 -8.65 36.54
N GLU A 24 26.72 -7.73 37.22
CA GLU A 24 25.26 -7.71 37.23
C GLU A 24 24.78 -7.95 35.79
N PHE A 25 23.99 -8.99 35.58
CA PHE A 25 23.54 -9.37 34.28
C PHE A 25 22.64 -8.23 33.76
N ASN A 26 23.17 -7.46 32.80
CA ASN A 26 22.49 -6.28 32.29
C ASN A 26 21.46 -6.68 31.22
N TRP A 27 20.24 -6.96 31.66
CA TRP A 27 19.12 -7.33 30.80
C TRP A 27 18.88 -6.33 29.69
N GLN A 28 18.91 -5.03 30.02
CA GLN A 28 18.65 -3.96 29.06
C GLN A 28 19.75 -3.85 28.00
N ASP A 29 21.00 -4.10 28.34
CA ASP A 29 22.10 -4.12 27.35
C ASP A 29 21.93 -5.23 26.32
N LEU A 30 21.50 -6.42 26.74
CA LEU A 30 21.20 -7.53 25.82
C LEU A 30 20.00 -7.22 24.90
N VAL A 31 18.96 -6.57 25.42
CA VAL A 31 17.82 -6.10 24.62
C VAL A 31 18.28 -5.07 23.60
N ASN A 32 19.08 -4.08 24.01
CA ASN A 32 19.59 -3.03 23.13
C ASN A 32 20.48 -3.60 22.01
N ARG A 33 21.23 -4.66 22.29
CA ARG A 33 22.02 -5.41 21.30
C ARG A 33 21.20 -6.43 20.49
N LYS A 34 19.88 -6.48 20.71
CA LYS A 34 18.96 -7.43 20.05
C LYS A 34 19.31 -8.90 20.27
N GLN A 35 19.98 -9.21 21.39
CA GLN A 35 20.33 -10.58 21.79
C GLN A 35 19.16 -11.25 22.53
N TYR A 36 17.99 -11.25 21.90
CA TYR A 36 16.74 -11.68 22.51
C TYR A 36 16.75 -13.13 22.97
N ALA A 37 17.41 -14.01 22.20
CA ALA A 37 17.54 -15.43 22.58
C ALA A 37 18.33 -15.62 23.89
N ALA A 38 19.36 -14.79 24.12
CA ALA A 38 20.12 -14.81 25.36
C ALA A 38 19.29 -14.35 26.55
N VAL A 39 18.46 -13.29 26.38
CA VAL A 39 17.53 -12.81 27.41
C VAL A 39 16.56 -13.93 27.80
N ILE A 40 15.96 -14.61 26.82
CA ILE A 40 14.98 -15.67 27.07
C ILE A 40 15.63 -16.89 27.72
N ALA A 41 16.83 -17.29 27.29
CA ALA A 41 17.55 -18.42 27.90
C ALA A 41 17.86 -18.16 29.40
N HIS A 42 18.17 -16.92 29.77
CA HIS A 42 18.37 -16.55 31.16
C HIS A 42 17.04 -16.45 31.93
N ALA A 43 15.95 -16.06 31.25
CA ALA A 43 14.63 -16.02 31.87
C ALA A 43 14.16 -17.40 32.39
N ASP A 44 14.56 -18.47 31.73
CA ASP A 44 14.22 -19.86 32.15
C ASP A 44 14.93 -20.27 33.45
N SER A 45 15.96 -19.52 33.90
CA SER A 45 16.73 -19.75 35.13
C SER A 45 16.38 -18.81 36.28
N LEU A 46 15.36 -17.95 36.11
CA LEU A 46 14.94 -16.96 37.11
C LEU A 46 14.39 -17.59 38.39
N THR A 47 14.72 -16.98 39.52
CA THR A 47 14.15 -17.30 40.83
C THR A 47 12.79 -16.61 41.03
N LEU A 48 12.06 -17.01 42.08
CA LEU A 48 10.80 -16.33 42.48
C LEU A 48 11.03 -14.85 42.84
N ALA A 49 12.20 -14.50 43.36
CA ALA A 49 12.56 -13.12 43.69
C ALA A 49 12.75 -12.26 42.41
N ASP A 50 13.35 -12.84 41.37
CA ASP A 50 13.59 -12.18 40.10
C ASP A 50 12.27 -11.92 39.34
N SER A 51 11.27 -12.79 39.52
CA SER A 51 9.96 -12.62 38.87
C SER A 51 9.12 -11.45 39.43
N SER A 52 9.58 -10.82 40.52
CA SER A 52 9.00 -9.59 41.08
C SER A 52 9.81 -8.34 40.70
N ASN A 53 10.79 -8.45 39.82
CA ASN A 53 11.59 -7.33 39.35
C ASN A 53 11.04 -6.77 38.04
N TYR A 54 10.59 -5.51 38.08
CA TYR A 54 10.01 -4.82 36.93
C TYR A 54 10.96 -4.77 35.72
N GLU A 55 12.24 -4.42 35.95
CA GLU A 55 13.23 -4.27 34.86
C GLU A 55 13.46 -5.60 34.13
N ILE A 56 13.55 -6.70 34.89
CA ILE A 56 13.72 -8.03 34.34
C ILE A 56 12.49 -8.43 33.51
N MET A 57 11.29 -8.27 34.08
CA MET A 57 10.05 -8.62 33.37
C MET A 57 9.85 -7.80 32.12
N ASN A 58 10.16 -6.50 32.18
CA ASN A 58 10.12 -5.61 31.01
C ASN A 58 11.13 -6.04 29.92
N ALA A 59 12.37 -6.33 30.28
CA ALA A 59 13.38 -6.80 29.33
C ALA A 59 12.99 -8.11 28.65
N ILE A 60 12.40 -9.06 29.39
CA ILE A 60 11.90 -10.32 28.83
C ILE A 60 10.71 -10.03 27.88
N GLY A 61 9.80 -9.14 28.28
CA GLY A 61 8.69 -8.70 27.41
C GLY A 61 9.20 -8.12 26.10
N GLN A 62 10.19 -7.22 26.14
CA GLN A 62 10.84 -6.64 24.97
C GLN A 62 11.54 -7.69 24.10
N ALA A 63 12.21 -8.69 24.71
CA ALA A 63 12.83 -9.78 23.96
C ALA A 63 11.81 -10.62 23.21
N TYR A 64 10.69 -10.99 23.85
CA TYR A 64 9.61 -11.70 23.16
C TYR A 64 8.95 -10.87 22.07
N GLU A 65 8.76 -9.57 22.27
CA GLU A 65 8.25 -8.65 21.24
C GLU A 65 9.21 -8.56 20.05
N GLY A 66 10.53 -8.42 20.31
CA GLY A 66 11.55 -8.41 19.27
C GLY A 66 11.62 -9.71 18.45
N MET A 67 11.16 -10.84 19.02
CA MET A 67 10.98 -12.12 18.33
C MET A 67 9.57 -12.32 17.75
N LEU A 68 8.75 -11.28 17.72
CA LEU A 68 7.36 -11.27 17.24
C LEU A 68 6.44 -12.25 18.00
N ARG A 69 6.84 -12.64 19.22
CA ARG A 69 6.04 -13.51 20.10
C ARG A 69 5.12 -12.68 20.99
N TYR A 70 4.23 -11.92 20.36
CA TYR A 70 3.41 -10.90 21.02
C TYR A 70 2.57 -11.40 22.18
N GLN A 71 2.07 -12.65 22.14
CA GLN A 71 1.30 -13.19 23.28
C GLN A 71 2.16 -13.29 24.55
N LYS A 72 3.38 -13.81 24.45
CA LYS A 72 4.29 -13.90 25.60
C LYS A 72 4.73 -12.51 26.05
N ALA A 73 5.05 -11.61 25.12
CA ALA A 73 5.37 -10.23 25.45
C ALA A 73 4.24 -9.57 26.26
N TYR A 74 3.00 -9.73 25.81
CA TYR A 74 1.82 -9.18 26.48
C TYR A 74 1.66 -9.73 27.93
N ASP A 75 1.90 -11.02 28.13
CA ASP A 75 1.81 -11.63 29.47
C ASP A 75 2.86 -11.04 30.43
N TYR A 76 4.10 -10.83 29.96
CA TYR A 76 5.15 -10.18 30.76
C TYR A 76 4.86 -8.69 31.01
N TYR A 77 4.36 -7.96 30.04
CA TYR A 77 3.98 -6.56 30.23
C TYR A 77 2.79 -6.41 31.19
N ARG A 78 1.86 -7.37 31.22
CA ARG A 78 0.80 -7.41 32.24
C ARG A 78 1.36 -7.61 33.65
N LEU A 79 2.41 -8.42 33.81
CA LEU A 79 3.12 -8.54 35.09
C LEU A 79 3.75 -7.20 35.50
N CYS A 80 4.43 -6.51 34.56
CA CYS A 80 4.98 -5.18 34.80
C CYS A 80 3.88 -4.19 35.24
N PHE A 81 2.73 -4.18 34.57
CA PHE A 81 1.60 -3.33 34.92
C PHE A 81 1.02 -3.67 36.31
N SER A 82 1.01 -4.95 36.70
CA SER A 82 0.56 -5.33 38.05
C SER A 82 1.48 -4.85 39.17
N MET A 83 2.75 -4.56 38.87
CA MET A 83 3.73 -4.01 39.83
C MET A 83 3.59 -2.49 39.97
N ASP A 84 3.29 -1.79 38.87
CA ASP A 84 3.03 -0.36 38.84
C ASP A 84 1.89 -0.02 37.89
N THR A 85 0.69 0.11 38.46
CA THR A 85 -0.55 0.40 37.72
C THR A 85 -0.68 1.86 37.26
N THR A 86 0.23 2.73 37.68
CA THR A 86 0.25 4.15 37.32
C THR A 86 1.20 4.48 36.17
N ASN A 87 2.00 3.51 35.73
CA ASN A 87 2.99 3.67 34.70
C ASN A 87 2.34 3.74 33.30
N LEU A 88 2.28 4.96 32.74
CA LEU A 88 1.67 5.22 31.42
C LEU A 88 2.47 4.59 30.27
N ASP A 89 3.77 4.42 30.41
CA ASP A 89 4.61 3.82 29.36
C ASP A 89 4.27 2.35 29.19
N ILE A 90 4.08 1.59 30.31
CA ILE A 90 3.70 0.19 30.21
C ILE A 90 2.27 0.03 29.69
N LEU A 91 1.36 0.95 30.00
CA LEU A 91 0.02 0.98 29.42
C LEU A 91 0.08 1.20 27.89
N ASN A 92 0.90 2.11 27.42
CA ASN A 92 1.13 2.33 25.99
C ASN A 92 1.71 1.07 25.30
N ILE A 93 2.65 0.39 25.95
CA ILE A 93 3.25 -0.86 25.44
C ILE A 93 2.20 -1.97 25.39
N LEU A 94 1.39 -2.11 26.44
CA LEU A 94 0.27 -3.09 26.47
C LEU A 94 -0.74 -2.82 25.37
N ALA A 95 -1.15 -1.57 25.18
CA ALA A 95 -2.08 -1.18 24.13
C ALA A 95 -1.54 -1.54 22.74
N ARG A 96 -0.26 -1.18 22.46
CA ARG A 96 0.40 -1.52 21.20
C ARG A 96 0.51 -3.04 21.00
N THR A 97 0.88 -3.78 22.04
CA THR A 97 1.03 -5.24 21.96
C THR A 97 -0.32 -5.92 21.77
N ALA A 98 -1.40 -5.40 22.42
CA ALA A 98 -2.76 -5.84 22.18
C ALA A 98 -3.22 -5.59 20.74
N THR A 99 -2.85 -4.43 20.15
CA THR A 99 -3.10 -4.14 18.74
C THR A 99 -2.43 -5.19 17.84
N ASN A 100 -1.16 -5.52 18.10
CA ASN A 100 -0.43 -6.54 17.33
C ASN A 100 -1.02 -7.95 17.47
N LEU A 101 -1.73 -8.22 18.57
CA LEU A 101 -2.46 -9.47 18.81
C LEU A 101 -3.87 -9.48 18.20
N GLY A 102 -4.32 -8.38 17.60
CA GLY A 102 -5.68 -8.23 17.10
C GLY A 102 -6.74 -8.08 18.22
N ARG A 103 -6.31 -7.75 19.45
CA ARG A 103 -7.19 -7.51 20.60
C ARG A 103 -7.59 -6.04 20.66
N ALA A 104 -8.45 -5.65 19.75
CA ALA A 104 -8.81 -4.24 19.55
C ALA A 104 -9.42 -3.59 20.80
N GLU A 105 -10.37 -4.29 21.45
CA GLU A 105 -11.05 -3.79 22.67
C GLU A 105 -10.07 -3.57 23.84
N ASP A 106 -9.11 -4.49 24.03
CA ASP A 106 -8.07 -4.32 25.05
C ASP A 106 -7.16 -3.13 24.72
N ALA A 107 -6.75 -2.98 23.45
CA ALA A 107 -5.91 -1.90 22.99
C ALA A 107 -6.59 -0.53 23.20
N GLU A 108 -7.84 -0.41 22.77
CA GLU A 108 -8.67 0.80 22.95
C GLU A 108 -8.80 1.16 24.43
N ARG A 109 -9.11 0.19 25.28
CA ARG A 109 -9.23 0.40 26.73
C ARG A 109 -7.94 0.91 27.34
N TYR A 110 -6.77 0.34 27.01
CA TYR A 110 -5.50 0.80 27.53
C TYR A 110 -5.12 2.20 27.02
N PHE A 111 -5.33 2.51 25.74
CA PHE A 111 -5.11 3.86 25.25
C PHE A 111 -6.02 4.88 25.95
N HIS A 112 -7.29 4.55 26.19
CA HIS A 112 -8.19 5.42 26.95
C HIS A 112 -7.73 5.61 28.40
N GLN A 113 -7.15 4.59 29.05
CA GLN A 113 -6.56 4.76 30.37
C GLN A 113 -5.39 5.73 30.37
N VAL A 114 -4.49 5.65 29.37
CA VAL A 114 -3.40 6.64 29.17
C VAL A 114 -3.99 8.03 29.00
N LEU A 115 -4.98 8.19 28.11
CA LEU A 115 -5.58 9.48 27.78
C LEU A 115 -6.44 10.06 28.91
N SER A 116 -6.93 9.24 29.84
CA SER A 116 -7.61 9.71 31.05
C SER A 116 -6.66 10.36 32.05
N ALA A 117 -5.39 9.92 32.07
CA ALA A 117 -4.35 10.48 32.92
C ALA A 117 -3.61 11.64 32.23
N ASP A 118 -3.36 11.53 30.91
CA ASP A 118 -2.71 12.54 30.07
C ASP A 118 -3.44 12.64 28.73
N SER A 119 -4.45 13.50 28.66
CA SER A 119 -5.26 13.70 27.45
C SER A 119 -4.49 14.26 26.25
N SER A 120 -3.30 14.86 26.53
CA SER A 120 -2.42 15.41 25.51
C SER A 120 -1.36 14.42 25.02
N ASN A 121 -1.36 13.18 25.51
CA ASN A 121 -0.38 12.17 25.14
C ASN A 121 -0.42 11.88 23.62
N PHE A 122 0.56 12.44 22.91
CA PHE A 122 0.62 12.35 21.46
C PHE A 122 0.66 10.90 20.97
N TYR A 123 1.48 10.07 21.63
CA TYR A 123 1.65 8.67 21.21
C TYR A 123 0.34 7.88 21.34
N ALA A 124 -0.34 7.99 22.50
CA ALA A 124 -1.59 7.28 22.73
C ALA A 124 -2.70 7.72 21.75
N ASN A 125 -2.87 9.04 21.56
CA ASN A 125 -3.83 9.56 20.59
C ASN A 125 -3.52 9.10 19.16
N TYR A 126 -2.24 9.12 18.74
CA TYR A 126 -1.84 8.69 17.41
C TYR A 126 -2.09 7.20 17.17
N GLN A 127 -1.73 6.36 18.15
CA GLN A 127 -1.94 4.91 18.04
C GLN A 127 -3.42 4.54 18.10
N LEU A 128 -4.22 5.25 18.90
CA LEU A 128 -5.67 5.05 18.95
C LEU A 128 -6.33 5.43 17.60
N ALA A 129 -5.93 6.55 17.01
CA ALA A 129 -6.39 6.94 15.67
C ALA A 129 -6.03 5.87 14.62
N ARG A 130 -4.82 5.32 14.67
CA ARG A 130 -4.40 4.21 13.80
C ARG A 130 -5.22 2.94 14.04
N LEU A 131 -5.54 2.64 15.29
CA LEU A 131 -6.40 1.50 15.62
C LEU A 131 -7.79 1.68 14.99
N TYR A 132 -8.41 2.84 15.14
CA TYR A 132 -9.70 3.14 14.50
C TYR A 132 -9.63 3.02 12.97
N PHE A 133 -8.55 3.50 12.35
CA PHE A 133 -8.33 3.32 10.92
C PHE A 133 -8.28 1.83 10.52
N GLN A 134 -7.58 0.99 11.28
CA GLN A 134 -7.48 -0.45 11.03
C GLN A 134 -8.81 -1.18 11.21
N LEU A 135 -9.65 -0.71 12.13
CA LEU A 135 -10.99 -1.25 12.38
C LEU A 135 -12.04 -0.76 11.35
N GLY A 136 -11.68 0.17 10.47
CA GLY A 136 -12.60 0.77 9.50
C GLY A 136 -13.49 1.88 10.09
N GLU A 137 -13.21 2.31 11.32
CA GLU A 137 -13.90 3.41 12.01
C GLU A 137 -13.27 4.75 11.62
N TYR A 138 -13.35 5.09 10.33
CA TYR A 138 -12.58 6.18 9.73
C TYR A 138 -12.95 7.55 10.29
N GLU A 139 -14.21 7.80 10.62
CA GLU A 139 -14.68 9.05 11.23
C GLU A 139 -14.00 9.28 12.60
N LYS A 140 -13.95 8.23 13.45
CA LYS A 140 -13.25 8.34 14.74
C LYS A 140 -11.75 8.53 14.56
N ALA A 141 -11.16 7.91 13.54
CA ALA A 141 -9.75 8.10 13.21
C ALA A 141 -9.46 9.55 12.80
N VAL A 142 -10.32 10.17 11.95
CA VAL A 142 -10.21 11.59 11.56
C VAL A 142 -10.29 12.48 12.79
N ASP A 143 -11.31 12.32 13.64
CA ASP A 143 -11.48 13.12 14.86
C ASP A 143 -10.25 13.07 15.76
N ALA A 144 -9.64 11.90 15.90
CA ALA A 144 -8.45 11.73 16.73
C ALA A 144 -7.20 12.36 16.07
N TYR A 145 -7.02 12.22 14.75
CA TYR A 145 -5.93 12.86 14.03
C TYR A 145 -6.07 14.40 13.98
N GLU A 146 -7.28 14.94 13.81
CA GLU A 146 -7.52 16.38 13.81
C GLU A 146 -7.21 17.02 15.18
N LYS A 147 -7.54 16.34 16.29
CA LYS A 147 -7.13 16.79 17.64
C LYS A 147 -5.61 16.87 17.80
N LEU A 148 -4.88 15.90 17.22
CA LEU A 148 -3.41 15.92 17.22
C LEU A 148 -2.86 17.02 16.31
N GLN A 149 -3.49 17.25 15.17
CA GLN A 149 -3.10 18.27 14.22
C GLN A 149 -3.27 19.68 14.80
N ALA A 150 -4.34 19.92 15.57
CA ALA A 150 -4.55 21.21 16.25
C ALA A 150 -3.41 21.55 17.24
N GLN A 151 -2.67 20.55 17.72
CA GLN A 151 -1.50 20.71 18.60
C GLN A 151 -0.20 20.84 17.80
N ASN A 152 -0.17 20.42 16.53
CA ASN A 152 1.02 20.38 15.69
C ASN A 152 0.64 20.61 14.21
N GLU A 153 0.41 21.86 13.87
CA GLU A 153 -0.16 22.29 12.58
C GLU A 153 0.70 21.88 11.36
N ASP A 154 2.02 21.78 11.51
CA ASP A 154 2.93 21.48 10.40
C ASP A 154 3.27 19.98 10.28
N ASN A 155 2.39 19.08 10.72
CA ASN A 155 2.67 17.66 10.71
C ASN A 155 2.16 16.97 9.44
N THR A 156 3.07 16.78 8.49
CA THR A 156 2.82 16.09 7.20
C THR A 156 2.21 14.69 7.39
N VAL A 157 2.61 13.97 8.45
CA VAL A 157 2.12 12.59 8.70
C VAL A 157 0.65 12.60 9.09
N LEU A 158 0.21 13.57 9.89
CA LEU A 158 -1.18 13.70 10.30
C LEU A 158 -2.07 14.07 9.13
N TYR A 159 -1.69 15.07 8.33
CA TYR A 159 -2.44 15.44 7.12
C TYR A 159 -2.58 14.28 6.16
N ARG A 160 -1.51 13.49 5.96
CA ARG A 160 -1.58 12.30 5.13
C ARG A 160 -2.56 11.27 5.72
N ALA A 161 -2.48 10.99 7.02
CA ALA A 161 -3.36 10.03 7.68
C ALA A 161 -4.84 10.43 7.60
N ILE A 162 -5.14 11.73 7.76
CA ILE A 162 -6.48 12.29 7.56
C ILE A 162 -6.94 12.07 6.09
N GLY A 163 -6.09 12.37 5.12
CA GLY A 163 -6.37 12.12 3.70
C GLY A 163 -6.61 10.64 3.39
N ASP A 164 -5.84 9.74 4.00
CA ASP A 164 -6.02 8.30 3.87
C ASP A 164 -7.40 7.86 4.43
N CYS A 165 -7.85 8.42 5.57
CA CYS A 165 -9.17 8.18 6.13
C CYS A 165 -10.29 8.64 5.19
N TYR A 166 -10.23 9.89 4.70
CA TYR A 166 -11.21 10.43 3.76
C TYR A 166 -11.26 9.64 2.45
N THR A 167 -10.11 9.14 1.97
CA THR A 167 -10.05 8.27 0.79
C THR A 167 -10.79 6.96 1.02
N ARG A 168 -10.67 6.36 2.22
CA ARG A 168 -11.41 5.14 2.59
C ARG A 168 -12.92 5.37 2.70
N MET A 169 -13.35 6.57 3.05
CA MET A 169 -14.74 7.00 3.06
C MET A 169 -15.25 7.46 1.69
N GLU A 170 -14.41 7.41 0.65
CA GLU A 170 -14.70 7.93 -0.70
C GLU A 170 -15.00 9.43 -0.73
N GLN A 171 -14.63 10.16 0.30
CA GLN A 171 -14.77 11.62 0.40
C GLN A 171 -13.57 12.32 -0.25
N TYR A 172 -13.47 12.18 -1.58
CA TYR A 172 -12.31 12.65 -2.34
C TYR A 172 -12.02 14.15 -2.23
N PRO A 173 -13.02 15.07 -2.14
CA PRO A 173 -12.73 16.49 -1.92
C PRO A 173 -11.97 16.75 -0.62
N SER A 174 -12.40 16.14 0.49
CA SER A 174 -11.75 16.27 1.80
C SER A 174 -10.36 15.62 1.79
N ALA A 175 -10.24 14.42 1.16
CA ALA A 175 -8.96 13.75 0.96
C ALA A 175 -7.98 14.63 0.18
N THR A 176 -8.42 15.25 -0.92
CA THR A 176 -7.61 16.17 -1.73
C THR A 176 -7.11 17.34 -0.92
N THR A 177 -7.97 17.97 -0.10
CA THR A 177 -7.58 19.08 0.77
C THR A 177 -6.48 18.63 1.76
N ALA A 178 -6.66 17.50 2.43
CA ALA A 178 -5.69 16.99 3.40
C ALA A 178 -4.35 16.63 2.73
N TYR A 179 -4.37 15.91 1.60
CA TYR A 179 -3.15 15.58 0.86
C TYR A 179 -2.45 16.82 0.29
N PHE A 180 -3.20 17.84 -0.12
CA PHE A 180 -2.64 19.10 -0.59
C PHE A 180 -1.87 19.83 0.51
N GLN A 181 -2.41 19.86 1.74
CA GLN A 181 -1.69 20.40 2.89
C GLN A 181 -0.41 19.60 3.18
N ALA A 182 -0.51 18.26 3.20
CA ALA A 182 0.66 17.40 3.38
C ALA A 182 1.73 17.65 2.29
N TYR A 183 1.32 17.76 1.03
CA TYR A 183 2.21 17.99 -0.12
C TYR A 183 2.87 19.38 -0.07
N ASN A 184 2.14 20.42 0.34
CA ASN A 184 2.71 21.77 0.48
C ASN A 184 3.80 21.83 1.56
N LEU A 185 3.68 21.04 2.62
CA LEU A 185 4.70 20.93 3.67
C LEU A 185 5.94 20.14 3.21
N ASN A 186 5.78 19.21 2.26
CA ASN A 186 6.89 18.40 1.75
C ASN A 186 6.68 18.05 0.27
N ARG A 187 7.03 18.98 -0.62
CA ARG A 187 6.87 18.85 -2.08
C ARG A 187 7.83 17.83 -2.72
N GLU A 188 8.91 17.49 -2.05
CA GLU A 188 9.88 16.50 -2.53
C GLU A 188 9.38 15.06 -2.34
N ASN A 189 8.37 14.86 -1.49
CA ASN A 189 7.83 13.55 -1.21
C ASN A 189 6.92 13.06 -2.35
N ALA A 190 7.46 12.19 -3.19
CA ALA A 190 6.74 11.59 -4.31
C ALA A 190 5.47 10.84 -3.87
N GLY A 191 5.46 10.21 -2.69
CA GLY A 191 4.31 9.48 -2.18
C GLY A 191 3.12 10.38 -1.86
N LEU A 192 3.37 11.61 -1.37
CA LEU A 192 2.32 12.61 -1.15
C LEU A 192 1.74 13.14 -2.46
N ALA A 193 2.62 13.43 -3.42
CA ALA A 193 2.20 13.84 -4.76
C ALA A 193 1.30 12.78 -5.40
N VAL A 194 1.68 11.50 -5.33
CA VAL A 194 0.87 10.39 -5.86
C VAL A 194 -0.48 10.28 -5.15
N ALA A 195 -0.52 10.40 -3.82
CA ALA A 195 -1.78 10.35 -3.07
C ALA A 195 -2.72 11.49 -3.48
N LEU A 196 -2.18 12.72 -3.58
CA LEU A 196 -2.92 13.90 -4.04
C LEU A 196 -3.45 13.72 -5.47
N VAL A 197 -2.60 13.29 -6.40
CA VAL A 197 -2.97 13.06 -7.80
C VAL A 197 -4.07 11.99 -7.90
N ASN A 198 -3.97 10.90 -7.15
CA ASN A 198 -4.99 9.86 -7.15
C ASN A 198 -6.34 10.37 -6.66
N SER A 199 -6.37 11.21 -5.62
CA SER A 199 -7.62 11.81 -5.13
C SER A 199 -8.22 12.79 -6.15
N LEU A 200 -7.40 13.61 -6.82
CA LEU A 200 -7.83 14.48 -7.92
C LEU A 200 -8.41 13.67 -9.09
N TYR A 201 -7.77 12.56 -9.48
CA TYR A 201 -8.28 11.73 -10.58
C TYR A 201 -9.61 11.05 -10.25
N ARG A 202 -9.86 10.75 -8.97
CA ARG A 202 -11.20 10.28 -8.52
C ARG A 202 -12.27 11.35 -8.69
N MET A 203 -11.91 12.63 -8.58
CA MET A 203 -12.81 13.76 -8.83
C MET A 203 -12.96 14.08 -10.32
N GLY A 204 -12.11 13.54 -11.18
CA GLY A 204 -12.07 13.82 -12.61
C GLY A 204 -13.38 13.54 -13.36
N ALA A 205 -14.25 12.66 -12.83
CA ALA A 205 -15.59 12.42 -13.37
C ALA A 205 -16.50 13.66 -13.22
N SER A 206 -16.24 14.52 -12.22
CA SER A 206 -17.00 15.76 -11.98
C SER A 206 -16.50 16.95 -12.83
N SER A 207 -15.18 17.03 -13.06
CA SER A 207 -14.56 18.03 -13.96
C SER A 207 -13.21 17.52 -14.47
N PRO A 208 -12.95 17.63 -15.78
CA PRO A 208 -11.64 17.34 -16.38
C PRO A 208 -10.50 18.20 -15.84
N ASP A 209 -10.80 19.34 -15.21
CA ASP A 209 -9.81 20.25 -14.65
C ASP A 209 -8.97 19.58 -13.56
N TYR A 210 -9.60 18.70 -12.75
CA TYR A 210 -8.89 17.94 -11.73
C TYR A 210 -7.84 16.99 -12.32
N ILE A 211 -8.09 16.45 -13.50
CA ILE A 211 -7.09 15.62 -14.19
C ILE A 211 -5.93 16.48 -14.63
N SER A 212 -6.20 17.67 -15.19
CA SER A 212 -5.17 18.61 -15.64
C SER A 212 -4.32 19.12 -14.46
N GLU A 213 -4.93 19.40 -13.33
CA GLU A 213 -4.24 19.76 -12.09
C GLU A 213 -3.34 18.62 -11.60
N GLY A 214 -3.84 17.37 -11.60
CA GLY A 214 -3.04 16.21 -11.25
C GLY A 214 -1.82 16.01 -12.15
N ILE A 215 -1.94 16.27 -13.46
CA ILE A 215 -0.80 16.25 -14.41
C ILE A 215 0.23 17.31 -14.00
N ALA A 216 -0.19 18.53 -13.68
CA ALA A 216 0.70 19.63 -13.27
C ALA A 216 1.43 19.31 -11.95
N ILE A 217 0.75 18.63 -11.00
CA ILE A 217 1.37 18.15 -9.77
C ILE A 217 2.41 17.08 -10.07
N CYS A 218 2.10 16.14 -10.99
CA CYS A 218 3.10 15.14 -11.44
C CYS A 218 4.34 15.82 -12.03
N ASP A 219 4.18 16.85 -12.87
CA ASP A 219 5.30 17.57 -13.47
C ASP A 219 6.17 18.23 -12.39
N THR A 220 5.55 18.89 -11.42
CA THR A 220 6.26 19.49 -10.30
C THR A 220 7.00 18.45 -9.46
N ALA A 221 6.35 17.34 -9.12
CA ALA A 221 6.95 16.27 -8.31
C ALA A 221 8.07 15.53 -9.04
N LEU A 222 7.96 15.37 -10.36
CA LEU A 222 9.00 14.78 -11.21
C LEU A 222 10.23 15.68 -11.35
N PHE A 223 10.12 16.99 -11.15
CA PHE A 223 11.27 17.88 -11.07
C PHE A 223 12.20 17.47 -9.92
N TYR A 224 11.63 17.08 -8.75
CA TYR A 224 12.40 16.59 -7.60
C TYR A 224 12.74 15.11 -7.70
N ASN A 225 11.94 14.31 -8.41
CA ASN A 225 12.04 12.86 -8.50
C ASN A 225 11.94 12.37 -9.96
N PRO A 226 12.89 12.72 -10.86
CA PRO A 226 12.72 12.58 -12.32
C PRO A 226 12.54 11.13 -12.81
N GLY A 227 13.05 10.13 -12.07
CA GLY A 227 12.93 8.70 -12.41
C GLY A 227 11.81 7.98 -11.65
N ASN A 228 10.93 8.68 -10.95
CA ASN A 228 9.90 8.02 -10.16
C ASN A 228 8.83 7.40 -11.05
N ARG A 229 8.84 6.06 -11.16
CA ARG A 229 7.93 5.29 -12.02
C ARG A 229 6.46 5.47 -11.66
N GLN A 230 6.15 5.68 -10.39
CA GLN A 230 4.76 5.84 -9.95
C GLN A 230 4.19 7.21 -10.39
N LEU A 231 4.98 8.28 -10.27
CA LEU A 231 4.62 9.60 -10.79
C LEU A 231 4.49 9.60 -12.32
N LEU A 232 5.43 8.96 -13.02
CA LEU A 232 5.35 8.82 -14.48
C LEU A 232 4.09 8.06 -14.91
N ARG A 233 3.73 6.95 -14.23
CA ARG A 233 2.48 6.22 -14.52
C ARG A 233 1.25 7.08 -14.25
N SER A 234 1.23 7.83 -13.14
CA SER A 234 0.12 8.74 -12.83
C SER A 234 0.01 9.85 -13.88
N LYS A 235 1.13 10.44 -14.31
CA LYS A 235 1.16 11.42 -15.41
C LYS A 235 0.64 10.83 -16.72
N GLY A 236 1.15 9.66 -17.11
CA GLY A 236 0.73 8.96 -18.33
C GLY A 236 -0.76 8.66 -18.32
N LEU A 237 -1.32 8.20 -17.18
CA LEU A 237 -2.74 7.96 -17.01
C LEU A 237 -3.56 9.26 -17.15
N GLY A 238 -3.14 10.34 -16.52
CA GLY A 238 -3.82 11.64 -16.67
C GLY A 238 -3.85 12.10 -18.13
N LEU A 239 -2.71 12.06 -18.82
CA LEU A 239 -2.61 12.39 -20.24
C LEU A 239 -3.51 11.51 -21.12
N TYR A 240 -3.60 10.20 -20.81
CA TYR A 240 -4.50 9.28 -21.49
C TYR A 240 -5.97 9.66 -21.28
N ILE A 241 -6.38 9.97 -20.04
CA ILE A 241 -7.76 10.37 -19.72
C ILE A 241 -8.17 11.66 -20.44
N VAL A 242 -7.30 12.67 -20.49
CA VAL A 242 -7.57 13.91 -21.25
C VAL A 242 -7.31 13.77 -22.77
N LYS A 243 -7.13 12.52 -23.25
CA LYS A 243 -6.95 12.16 -24.67
C LYS A 243 -5.70 12.77 -25.32
N GLN A 244 -4.69 13.16 -24.58
CA GLN A 244 -3.38 13.58 -25.08
C GLN A 244 -2.51 12.36 -25.36
N PHE A 245 -2.95 11.51 -26.29
CA PHE A 245 -2.42 10.17 -26.51
C PHE A 245 -0.96 10.14 -26.96
N VAL A 246 -0.52 11.11 -27.75
CA VAL A 246 0.90 11.21 -28.20
C VAL A 246 1.82 11.49 -26.99
N GLN A 247 1.41 12.37 -26.10
CA GLN A 247 2.19 12.68 -24.90
C GLN A 247 2.15 11.51 -23.91
N ALA A 248 0.99 10.86 -23.73
CA ALA A 248 0.85 9.65 -22.93
C ALA A 248 1.77 8.53 -23.46
N ASP A 249 1.80 8.31 -24.77
CA ASP A 249 2.71 7.35 -25.41
C ASP A 249 4.19 7.65 -25.12
N SER A 250 4.59 8.90 -25.19
CA SER A 250 5.97 9.30 -24.86
C SER A 250 6.33 8.90 -23.42
N VAL A 251 5.45 9.16 -22.45
CA VAL A 251 5.68 8.81 -21.04
C VAL A 251 5.73 7.29 -20.84
N TYR A 252 4.78 6.54 -21.42
CA TYR A 252 4.76 5.08 -21.29
C TYR A 252 5.91 4.41 -22.03
N SER A 253 6.33 4.95 -23.19
CA SER A 253 7.50 4.46 -23.93
C SER A 253 8.79 4.63 -23.13
N SER A 254 8.93 5.72 -22.35
CA SER A 254 10.05 5.89 -21.43
C SER A 254 10.02 4.86 -20.31
N LEU A 255 8.85 4.61 -19.69
CA LEU A 255 8.68 3.60 -18.65
C LEU A 255 9.05 2.19 -19.17
N LEU A 256 8.59 1.84 -20.38
CA LEU A 256 8.91 0.56 -21.01
C LEU A 256 10.40 0.43 -21.31
N ALA A 257 11.06 1.50 -21.79
CA ALA A 257 12.50 1.52 -22.01
C ALA A 257 13.30 1.33 -20.72
N ASP A 258 12.77 1.82 -19.59
CA ASP A 258 13.34 1.61 -18.25
C ASP A 258 12.99 0.25 -17.64
N GLY A 259 12.36 -0.65 -18.41
CA GLY A 259 12.02 -2.00 -18.01
C GLY A 259 10.77 -2.11 -17.11
N ASP A 260 9.88 -1.12 -17.10
CA ASP A 260 8.59 -1.20 -16.41
C ASP A 260 7.57 -1.96 -17.27
N SER A 261 7.48 -3.26 -17.08
CA SER A 261 6.55 -4.17 -17.76
C SER A 261 5.32 -4.51 -16.91
N THR A 262 4.90 -3.64 -16.00
CA THR A 262 3.68 -3.87 -15.21
C THR A 262 2.44 -3.83 -16.10
N TYR A 263 1.41 -4.59 -15.74
CA TYR A 263 0.16 -4.67 -16.50
C TYR A 263 -0.43 -3.29 -16.84
N LEU A 264 -0.45 -2.36 -15.91
CA LEU A 264 -0.98 -1.00 -16.15
C LEU A 264 -0.13 -0.22 -17.14
N THR A 265 1.19 -0.32 -17.08
CA THR A 265 2.10 0.32 -18.03
C THR A 265 1.91 -0.24 -19.44
N LEU A 266 1.79 -1.56 -19.57
CA LEU A 266 1.53 -2.22 -20.85
C LEU A 266 0.14 -1.86 -21.41
N LYS A 267 -0.90 -1.96 -20.58
CA LYS A 267 -2.28 -1.65 -20.97
C LYS A 267 -2.41 -0.21 -21.48
N TYR A 268 -2.01 0.77 -20.69
CA TYR A 268 -2.18 2.17 -21.06
C TYR A 268 -1.13 2.64 -22.08
N GLY A 269 0.07 2.08 -22.08
CA GLY A 269 1.08 2.31 -23.10
C GLY A 269 0.63 1.83 -24.47
N GLY A 270 0.14 0.58 -24.55
CA GLY A 270 -0.42 0.03 -25.76
C GLY A 270 -1.68 0.77 -26.24
N ALA A 271 -2.57 1.13 -25.31
CA ALA A 271 -3.76 1.93 -25.61
C ALA A 271 -3.40 3.34 -26.14
N SER A 272 -2.39 4.00 -25.55
CA SER A 272 -1.91 5.30 -26.01
C SER A 272 -1.35 5.25 -27.42
N LYS A 273 -0.56 4.21 -27.74
CA LYS A 273 -0.07 3.96 -29.11
C LYS A 273 -1.22 3.73 -30.08
N TYR A 274 -2.22 2.94 -29.68
CA TYR A 274 -3.41 2.68 -30.50
C TYR A 274 -4.12 3.99 -30.88
N TYR A 275 -4.44 4.82 -29.89
CA TYR A 275 -5.14 6.08 -30.13
C TYR A 275 -4.26 7.16 -30.77
N ALA A 276 -2.94 7.04 -30.66
CA ALA A 276 -1.99 7.85 -31.44
C ALA A 276 -1.84 7.37 -32.89
N GLY A 277 -2.52 6.30 -33.31
CA GLY A 277 -2.48 5.75 -34.67
C GLY A 277 -1.28 4.81 -34.94
N LEU A 278 -0.52 4.45 -33.90
CA LEU A 278 0.65 3.57 -33.99
C LEU A 278 0.23 2.11 -33.80
N TYR A 279 -0.57 1.56 -34.75
CA TYR A 279 -1.23 0.28 -34.57
C TYR A 279 -0.30 -0.91 -34.40
N MET A 280 0.78 -1.01 -35.23
CA MET A 280 1.74 -2.12 -35.12
C MET A 280 2.49 -2.12 -33.78
N PRO A 281 3.11 -1.01 -33.33
CA PRO A 281 3.71 -0.95 -32.00
C PRO A 281 2.71 -1.14 -30.86
N SER A 282 1.43 -0.79 -31.07
CA SER A 282 0.35 -1.04 -30.11
C SER A 282 0.08 -2.53 -29.92
N VAL A 283 0.09 -3.32 -31.03
CA VAL A 283 -0.09 -4.78 -30.96
C VAL A 283 0.96 -5.40 -30.07
N ASP A 284 2.25 -5.08 -30.26
CA ASP A 284 3.34 -5.67 -29.51
C ASP A 284 3.18 -5.44 -28.00
N ILE A 285 2.78 -4.23 -27.59
CA ILE A 285 2.62 -3.87 -26.18
C ILE A 285 1.33 -4.44 -25.57
N LEU A 286 0.22 -4.43 -26.33
CA LEU A 286 -1.05 -4.98 -25.88
C LEU A 286 -1.01 -6.50 -25.81
N ASP A 287 -0.21 -7.18 -26.64
CA ASP A 287 0.02 -8.62 -26.52
C ASP A 287 0.69 -8.96 -25.19
N MET A 288 1.72 -8.23 -24.80
CA MET A 288 2.35 -8.41 -23.49
C MET A 288 1.37 -8.16 -22.33
N ALA A 289 0.46 -7.18 -22.47
CA ALA A 289 -0.60 -6.95 -21.48
C ALA A 289 -1.61 -8.11 -21.45
N TYR A 290 -1.98 -8.62 -22.62
CA TYR A 290 -2.89 -9.75 -22.75
C TYR A 290 -2.32 -11.04 -22.16
N GLU A 291 -1.01 -11.29 -22.29
CA GLU A 291 -0.34 -12.43 -21.67
C GLU A 291 -0.43 -12.40 -20.14
N GLN A 292 -0.43 -11.19 -19.53
CA GLN A 292 -0.58 -11.04 -18.07
C GLN A 292 -2.03 -11.19 -17.61
N ASP A 293 -2.99 -10.72 -18.40
CA ASP A 293 -4.43 -10.83 -18.11
C ASP A 293 -5.23 -11.08 -19.39
N THR A 294 -5.49 -12.36 -19.64
CA THR A 294 -6.28 -12.81 -20.80
C THR A 294 -7.79 -12.55 -20.67
N THR A 295 -8.25 -12.11 -19.50
CA THR A 295 -9.66 -11.87 -19.20
C THR A 295 -10.06 -10.40 -19.36
N SER A 296 -9.11 -9.51 -19.51
CA SER A 296 -9.36 -8.08 -19.66
C SER A 296 -10.10 -7.75 -20.95
N VAL A 297 -11.38 -7.40 -20.82
CA VAL A 297 -12.23 -7.00 -21.95
C VAL A 297 -11.62 -5.81 -22.70
N GLU A 298 -11.13 -4.80 -21.99
CA GLU A 298 -10.55 -3.60 -22.62
C GLU A 298 -9.30 -3.92 -23.43
N VAL A 299 -8.41 -4.78 -22.92
CA VAL A 299 -7.21 -5.20 -23.66
C VAL A 299 -7.61 -6.03 -24.88
N CYS A 300 -8.55 -6.97 -24.75
CA CYS A 300 -9.06 -7.75 -25.88
C CYS A 300 -9.66 -6.84 -26.98
N LEU A 301 -10.42 -5.81 -26.60
CA LEU A 301 -11.01 -4.87 -27.56
C LEU A 301 -9.94 -4.04 -28.29
N LEU A 302 -8.98 -3.48 -27.56
CA LEU A 302 -7.93 -2.64 -28.15
C LEU A 302 -6.96 -3.45 -29.01
N LEU A 303 -6.51 -4.62 -28.51
CA LEU A 303 -5.66 -5.52 -29.26
C LEU A 303 -6.35 -6.05 -30.52
N GLY A 304 -7.60 -6.48 -30.38
CA GLY A 304 -8.42 -6.92 -31.52
C GLY A 304 -8.60 -5.82 -32.55
N SER A 305 -8.85 -4.57 -32.12
CA SER A 305 -8.96 -3.44 -33.04
C SER A 305 -7.63 -3.10 -33.72
N ALA A 306 -6.52 -3.13 -32.97
CA ALA A 306 -5.18 -2.91 -33.53
C ALA A 306 -4.83 -3.96 -34.59
N LEU A 307 -5.07 -5.24 -34.31
CA LEU A 307 -4.90 -6.35 -35.25
C LEU A 307 -5.81 -6.23 -36.46
N GLY A 308 -7.08 -5.81 -36.27
CA GLY A 308 -8.01 -5.56 -37.36
C GLY A 308 -7.58 -4.46 -38.34
N LYS A 309 -6.81 -3.48 -37.84
CA LYS A 309 -6.21 -2.38 -38.65
C LYS A 309 -4.89 -2.78 -39.32
N THR A 310 -4.26 -3.86 -38.85
CA THR A 310 -3.02 -4.41 -39.40
C THR A 310 -3.30 -5.60 -40.33
N TYR A 311 -2.78 -6.77 -40.06
CA TYR A 311 -2.87 -7.92 -41.00
C TYR A 311 -3.54 -9.16 -40.42
N ASP A 312 -3.68 -9.28 -39.09
CA ASP A 312 -4.22 -10.50 -38.44
C ASP A 312 -5.67 -10.34 -38.00
N ARG A 313 -6.56 -10.22 -38.98
CA ARG A 313 -8.00 -10.08 -38.73
C ARG A 313 -8.64 -11.32 -38.12
N LYS A 314 -8.08 -12.50 -38.37
CA LYS A 314 -8.60 -13.74 -37.78
C LYS A 314 -8.46 -13.68 -36.25
N ARG A 315 -7.27 -13.36 -35.75
CA ARG A 315 -7.03 -13.21 -34.33
C ARG A 315 -7.85 -12.04 -33.74
N ALA A 316 -8.06 -10.97 -34.49
CA ALA A 316 -8.94 -9.88 -34.09
C ALA A 316 -10.34 -10.35 -33.75
N TYR A 317 -10.96 -11.19 -34.63
CA TYR A 317 -12.29 -11.75 -34.38
C TYR A 317 -12.32 -12.64 -33.15
N ASP A 318 -11.33 -13.50 -32.96
CA ASP A 318 -11.20 -14.35 -31.75
C ASP A 318 -11.15 -13.52 -30.46
N LEU A 319 -10.45 -12.38 -30.48
CA LEU A 319 -10.39 -11.45 -29.35
C LEU A 319 -11.71 -10.73 -29.10
N PHE A 320 -12.41 -10.31 -30.16
CA PHE A 320 -13.74 -9.73 -30.03
C PHE A 320 -14.77 -10.74 -29.48
N ASP A 321 -14.69 -12.00 -29.86
CA ASP A 321 -15.56 -13.07 -29.34
C ASP A 321 -15.26 -13.35 -27.85
N ARG A 322 -13.99 -13.23 -27.42
CA ARG A 322 -13.61 -13.31 -26.01
C ARG A 322 -14.10 -12.10 -25.22
N ALA A 323 -13.90 -10.89 -25.75
CA ALA A 323 -14.39 -9.67 -25.13
C ALA A 323 -15.92 -9.72 -24.94
N GLU A 324 -16.67 -10.21 -25.94
CA GLU A 324 -18.14 -10.34 -25.89
C GLU A 324 -18.59 -11.25 -24.74
N LYS A 325 -17.89 -12.34 -24.49
CA LYS A 325 -18.22 -13.29 -23.40
C LYS A 325 -17.96 -12.70 -22.01
N GLY A 326 -16.99 -11.78 -21.88
CA GLY A 326 -16.65 -11.11 -20.64
C GLY A 326 -17.37 -9.79 -20.42
N LEU A 327 -18.15 -9.33 -21.39
CA LEU A 327 -18.90 -8.08 -21.28
C LEU A 327 -20.03 -8.23 -20.26
N GLU A 328 -19.89 -7.52 -19.13
CA GLU A 328 -21.05 -7.13 -18.33
C GLU A 328 -21.88 -6.08 -19.09
N PRO A 329 -23.15 -5.83 -18.73
CA PRO A 329 -23.98 -4.87 -19.43
C PRO A 329 -23.48 -3.41 -19.28
N ASN A 330 -22.35 -3.13 -19.89
CA ASN A 330 -21.74 -1.80 -20.01
C ASN A 330 -21.95 -1.28 -21.42
N ARG A 331 -22.90 -0.35 -21.55
CA ARG A 331 -23.27 0.24 -22.85
C ARG A 331 -22.08 0.79 -23.64
N PHE A 332 -21.14 1.42 -22.95
CA PHE A 332 -19.94 1.99 -23.59
C PHE A 332 -19.06 0.91 -24.24
N LEU A 333 -18.73 -0.14 -23.49
CA LEU A 333 -17.89 -1.24 -24.00
C LEU A 333 -18.58 -2.05 -25.07
N VAL A 334 -19.91 -2.25 -24.96
CA VAL A 334 -20.70 -2.91 -26.01
C VAL A 334 -20.66 -2.10 -27.32
N ASN A 335 -20.85 -0.79 -27.26
CA ASN A 335 -20.75 0.06 -28.44
C ASN A 335 -19.36 0.07 -29.05
N GLN A 336 -18.32 0.07 -28.19
CA GLN A 336 -16.93 0.00 -28.64
C GLN A 336 -16.64 -1.33 -29.35
N LEU A 337 -17.09 -2.47 -28.81
CA LEU A 337 -16.97 -3.78 -29.45
C LEU A 337 -17.64 -3.79 -30.83
N LEU A 338 -18.91 -3.32 -30.93
CA LEU A 338 -19.64 -3.28 -32.17
C LEU A 338 -18.93 -2.42 -33.22
N ALA A 339 -18.42 -1.24 -32.80
CA ALA A 339 -17.72 -0.33 -33.71
C ALA A 339 -16.39 -0.93 -34.20
N PHE A 340 -15.57 -1.51 -33.33
CA PHE A 340 -14.28 -2.11 -33.68
C PHE A 340 -14.45 -3.34 -34.59
N ARG A 341 -15.44 -4.21 -34.28
CA ARG A 341 -15.80 -5.37 -35.13
C ARG A 341 -16.31 -4.91 -36.49
N ALA A 342 -17.15 -3.86 -36.55
CA ALA A 342 -17.66 -3.30 -37.80
C ALA A 342 -16.54 -2.73 -38.69
N GLU A 343 -15.58 -1.99 -38.09
CA GLU A 343 -14.41 -1.45 -38.78
C GLU A 343 -13.56 -2.60 -39.37
N THR A 344 -13.37 -3.69 -38.61
CA THR A 344 -12.61 -4.85 -39.05
C THR A 344 -13.33 -5.54 -40.23
N TYR A 345 -14.68 -5.72 -40.19
CA TYR A 345 -15.46 -6.22 -41.31
C TYR A 345 -15.38 -5.33 -42.54
N GLN A 346 -15.41 -4.01 -42.36
CA GLN A 346 -15.23 -3.06 -43.44
C GLN A 346 -13.89 -3.24 -44.15
N LYS A 347 -12.80 -3.44 -43.39
CA LYS A 347 -11.46 -3.71 -43.90
C LYS A 347 -11.37 -5.06 -44.64
N ASP A 348 -12.21 -6.03 -44.27
CA ASP A 348 -12.37 -7.34 -44.96
C ASP A 348 -13.26 -7.29 -46.19
N GLY A 349 -13.80 -6.13 -46.55
CA GLY A 349 -14.77 -6.01 -47.64
C GLY A 349 -16.17 -6.55 -47.32
N ARG A 350 -16.44 -6.91 -46.07
CA ARG A 350 -17.72 -7.44 -45.56
C ARG A 350 -18.65 -6.28 -45.18
N TYR A 351 -19.02 -5.47 -46.16
CA TYR A 351 -19.73 -4.20 -45.95
C TYR A 351 -21.15 -4.37 -45.38
N LYS A 352 -21.82 -5.47 -45.68
CA LYS A 352 -23.19 -5.75 -45.16
C LYS A 352 -23.14 -5.97 -43.63
N GLU A 353 -22.23 -6.80 -43.19
CA GLU A 353 -22.02 -7.08 -41.75
C GLU A 353 -21.54 -5.83 -41.02
N ALA A 354 -20.60 -5.10 -41.58
CA ALA A 354 -20.14 -3.83 -41.03
C ALA A 354 -21.28 -2.83 -40.82
N SER A 355 -22.11 -2.62 -41.88
CA SER A 355 -23.27 -1.71 -41.84
C SER A 355 -24.27 -2.10 -40.74
N ARG A 356 -24.54 -3.41 -40.59
CA ARG A 356 -25.43 -3.93 -39.54
C ARG A 356 -24.90 -3.58 -38.15
N LEU A 357 -23.63 -3.83 -37.89
CA LEU A 357 -23.03 -3.57 -36.56
C LEU A 357 -22.95 -2.07 -36.25
N TYR A 358 -22.63 -1.23 -37.24
CA TYR A 358 -22.66 0.23 -37.03
C TYR A 358 -24.10 0.70 -36.71
N TYR A 359 -25.11 0.15 -37.35
CA TYR A 359 -26.50 0.46 -37.04
C TYR A 359 -26.90 0.02 -35.62
N GLU A 360 -26.45 -1.18 -35.20
CA GLU A 360 -26.68 -1.68 -33.84
C GLU A 360 -26.00 -0.79 -32.80
N ALA A 361 -24.77 -0.35 -33.05
CA ALA A 361 -24.04 0.57 -32.16
C ALA A 361 -24.70 1.95 -32.06
N TRP A 362 -25.26 2.45 -33.18
CA TRP A 362 -25.97 3.73 -33.21
C TRP A 362 -27.31 3.68 -32.45
N LYS A 363 -28.01 2.54 -32.51
CA LYS A 363 -29.33 2.37 -31.90
C LYS A 363 -29.29 2.20 -30.35
N LYS A 364 -28.20 1.77 -29.81
CA LYS A 364 -28.00 1.58 -28.36
C LYS A 364 -27.45 2.85 -27.71
#